data_6fe60ba2600aef07a56140d96db82bc4
#
_entry.id   6fe60ba2600aef07a56140d96db82bc4
#
_cell.length_a   1.000
_cell.length_b   1.000
_cell.length_c   1.000
_cell.angle_alpha   90.00
_cell.angle_beta   90.00
_cell.angle_gamma   90.00
#
_symmetry.space_group_name_H-M   'P 1'
#
loop_
_entity.id
_entity.type
_entity.pdbx_description
1 polymer ?
#
loop_
_entity_poly.entity_id
_entity_poly.type
_entity_poly.pdbx_seq_one_letter_code
_entity_poly.pdbx_strand_id
1 'polypeptide(L)'
;MVKIIAASAALLALIGCAHAQAPTQPAQPAPPPPTCEAPAHRAFDFWLGEWRAFVTGTETLAGLSSIRSEDAGCVITEHWRSQRGRPYTGRSLNILDRNTGRWEQFWADSTGEITHFVGGPLSEGVMRLTAENDREAGNPNPVWNRMTFTRNADGSVRQHGEQSSDAGATWTTQYDFTYRRAAN
;
A
#
# COMPACT_ATOMS: atom_id res chain seq x y z
N MET A 1 -57.05 79.51 -22.11
CA MET A 1 -55.64 79.10 -22.32
C MET A 1 -55.60 77.55 -22.06
N VAL A 2 -55.59 76.80 -23.15
CA VAL A 2 -55.52 75.31 -23.10
C VAL A 2 -54.10 74.89 -23.33
N LYS A 3 -53.45 74.20 -22.37
CA LYS A 3 -52.11 73.63 -22.56
C LYS A 3 -52.24 72.18 -23.07
N ILE A 4 -51.72 71.96 -24.27
CA ILE A 4 -51.63 70.64 -24.87
C ILE A 4 -50.36 69.97 -24.32
N ILE A 5 -50.49 68.81 -23.68
CA ILE A 5 -49.38 68.00 -23.24
C ILE A 5 -49.16 66.90 -24.29
N ALA A 6 -48.02 66.97 -24.97
CA ALA A 6 -47.57 65.94 -25.90
C ALA A 6 -46.95 64.74 -25.11
N ALA A 7 -47.54 63.57 -25.29
CA ALA A 7 -46.96 62.33 -24.73
C ALA A 7 -46.02 61.73 -25.77
N SER A 8 -44.72 61.64 -25.44
CA SER A 8 -43.73 60.91 -26.18
C SER A 8 -43.70 59.45 -25.82
N ALA A 9 -44.05 58.57 -26.78
CA ALA A 9 -43.91 57.12 -26.61
C ALA A 9 -42.48 56.71 -26.93
N ALA A 10 -41.77 56.18 -25.90
CA ALA A 10 -40.47 55.61 -26.08
C ALA A 10 -40.59 54.11 -26.46
N LEU A 11 -40.12 53.79 -27.67
CA LEU A 11 -40.05 52.40 -28.15
C LEU A 11 -38.81 51.72 -27.59
N LEU A 12 -38.96 50.78 -26.66
CA LEU A 12 -37.87 49.92 -26.18
C LEU A 12 -37.64 48.80 -27.21
N ALA A 13 -36.51 48.85 -27.91
CA ALA A 13 -36.05 47.72 -28.71
C ALA A 13 -35.36 46.68 -27.82
N LEU A 14 -35.98 45.50 -27.68
CA LEU A 14 -35.38 44.34 -27.02
C LEU A 14 -34.36 43.72 -27.99
N ILE A 15 -33.09 43.94 -27.74
CA ILE A 15 -31.99 43.24 -28.43
C ILE A 15 -31.86 41.88 -27.78
N GLY A 16 -32.39 40.83 -28.41
CA GLY A 16 -32.19 39.46 -28.03
C GLY A 16 -30.75 39.01 -28.30
N CYS A 17 -29.93 38.83 -27.24
CA CYS A 17 -28.62 38.19 -27.37
C CYS A 17 -28.82 36.71 -27.67
N ALA A 18 -28.66 36.31 -28.92
CA ALA A 18 -28.55 34.91 -29.30
C ALA A 18 -27.22 34.36 -28.72
N HIS A 19 -27.27 33.55 -27.68
CA HIS A 19 -26.10 32.82 -27.20
C HIS A 19 -25.80 31.72 -28.23
N ALA A 20 -24.75 31.91 -29.02
CA ALA A 20 -24.18 30.85 -29.84
C ALA A 20 -23.60 29.78 -28.90
N GLN A 21 -24.21 28.58 -28.82
CA GLN A 21 -23.64 27.44 -28.15
C GLN A 21 -22.35 27.06 -28.87
N ALA A 22 -21.23 27.12 -28.14
CA ALA A 22 -19.96 26.59 -28.64
C ALA A 22 -20.11 25.11 -29.00
N PRO A 23 -19.51 24.62 -30.09
CA PRO A 23 -19.56 23.20 -30.45
C PRO A 23 -19.00 22.36 -29.30
N THR A 24 -19.80 21.45 -28.79
CA THR A 24 -19.37 20.44 -27.79
C THR A 24 -18.33 19.57 -28.46
N GLN A 25 -17.07 19.75 -28.06
CA GLN A 25 -15.97 18.87 -28.48
C GLN A 25 -16.27 17.45 -27.99
N PRO A 26 -16.19 16.42 -28.84
CA PRO A 26 -16.38 15.04 -28.41
C PRO A 26 -15.47 14.75 -27.22
N ALA A 27 -16.02 14.16 -26.15
CA ALA A 27 -15.25 13.78 -24.99
C ALA A 27 -14.11 12.82 -25.44
N GLN A 28 -12.87 13.19 -25.17
CA GLN A 28 -11.72 12.32 -25.44
C GLN A 28 -11.90 11.04 -24.61
N PRO A 29 -11.67 9.85 -25.18
CA PRO A 29 -11.72 8.61 -24.41
C PRO A 29 -10.82 8.74 -23.19
N ALA A 30 -11.30 8.31 -22.02
CA ALA A 30 -10.49 8.28 -20.82
C ALA A 30 -9.23 7.42 -21.08
N PRO A 31 -8.04 7.83 -20.62
CA PRO A 31 -6.85 7.01 -20.75
C PRO A 31 -7.10 5.65 -20.08
N PRO A 32 -6.53 4.56 -20.62
CA PRO A 32 -6.66 3.24 -20.01
C PRO A 32 -6.16 3.29 -18.56
N PRO A 33 -6.75 2.48 -17.67
CA PRO A 33 -6.27 2.41 -16.29
C PRO A 33 -4.79 2.03 -16.28
N PRO A 34 -3.99 2.61 -15.39
CA PRO A 34 -2.58 2.28 -15.29
C PRO A 34 -2.40 0.81 -14.95
N THR A 35 -1.53 0.12 -15.67
CA THR A 35 -1.13 -1.26 -15.38
C THR A 35 -0.02 -1.25 -14.33
N CYS A 36 -0.01 -2.26 -13.42
CA CYS A 36 1.06 -2.43 -12.43
C CYS A 36 2.13 -3.41 -12.94
N GLU A 37 2.50 -3.32 -14.21
CA GLU A 37 3.47 -4.20 -14.87
C GLU A 37 4.91 -3.64 -14.85
N ALA A 38 5.07 -2.36 -14.53
CA ALA A 38 6.39 -1.74 -14.46
C ALA A 38 7.31 -2.46 -13.45
N PRO A 39 8.63 -2.52 -13.69
CA PRO A 39 9.58 -3.22 -12.80
C PRO A 39 9.47 -2.83 -11.32
N ALA A 40 9.14 -1.56 -11.03
CA ALA A 40 8.96 -1.10 -9.67
C ALA A 40 7.80 -1.83 -8.93
N HIS A 41 6.71 -2.19 -9.64
CA HIS A 41 5.61 -2.98 -9.08
C HIS A 41 5.96 -4.46 -8.92
N ARG A 42 7.01 -4.94 -9.60
CA ARG A 42 7.49 -6.34 -9.54
C ARG A 42 8.61 -6.54 -8.52
N ALA A 43 9.06 -5.46 -7.88
CA ALA A 43 10.21 -5.51 -6.96
C ALA A 43 10.00 -6.44 -5.75
N PHE A 44 8.76 -6.75 -5.38
CA PHE A 44 8.43 -7.63 -4.26
C PHE A 44 7.87 -9.00 -4.69
N ASP A 45 7.83 -9.31 -5.98
CA ASP A 45 7.31 -10.57 -6.52
C ASP A 45 8.09 -11.80 -6.05
N PHE A 46 9.34 -11.64 -5.63
CA PHE A 46 10.13 -12.75 -5.09
C PHE A 46 9.53 -13.38 -3.84
N TRP A 47 8.61 -12.68 -3.16
CA TRP A 47 7.91 -13.18 -1.98
C TRP A 47 6.60 -13.90 -2.30
N LEU A 48 6.07 -13.82 -3.54
CA LEU A 48 4.82 -14.49 -3.94
C LEU A 48 4.91 -16.01 -3.76
N GLY A 49 3.85 -16.63 -3.23
CA GLY A 49 3.69 -18.09 -3.17
C GLY A 49 3.14 -18.63 -1.86
N GLU A 50 3.19 -19.96 -1.74
CA GLU A 50 2.82 -20.69 -0.52
C GLU A 50 4.09 -21.05 0.24
N TRP A 51 4.11 -20.73 1.54
CA TRP A 51 5.31 -20.80 2.33
C TRP A 51 5.12 -21.50 3.67
N ARG A 52 6.18 -22.21 4.08
CA ARG A 52 6.43 -22.66 5.44
C ARG A 52 7.54 -21.79 6.01
N ALA A 53 7.24 -20.99 7.01
CA ALA A 53 8.20 -20.10 7.66
C ALA A 53 8.81 -20.82 8.88
N PHE A 54 10.12 -20.91 8.90
CA PHE A 54 10.89 -21.52 9.99
C PHE A 54 11.66 -20.45 10.75
N VAL A 55 11.89 -20.64 12.03
CA VAL A 55 12.87 -19.81 12.76
C VAL A 55 14.22 -19.99 12.09
N THR A 56 14.84 -18.91 11.65
CA THR A 56 16.09 -18.93 10.86
C THR A 56 17.18 -19.72 11.58
N GLY A 57 17.87 -20.58 10.84
CA GLY A 57 18.91 -21.47 11.37
C GLY A 57 18.37 -22.71 12.09
N THR A 58 17.05 -22.95 12.11
CA THR A 58 16.43 -24.12 12.76
C THR A 58 15.39 -24.80 11.86
N GLU A 59 14.93 -25.99 12.26
CA GLU A 59 13.78 -26.66 11.65
C GLU A 59 12.46 -26.41 12.41
N THR A 60 12.42 -25.39 13.26
CA THR A 60 11.23 -25.03 14.02
C THR A 60 10.27 -24.25 13.16
N LEU A 61 9.13 -24.86 12.82
CA LEU A 61 8.07 -24.22 12.06
C LEU A 61 7.43 -23.09 12.89
N ALA A 62 7.56 -21.86 12.42
CA ALA A 62 6.97 -20.66 13.03
C ALA A 62 5.55 -20.40 12.53
N GLY A 63 5.32 -20.58 11.21
CA GLY A 63 4.03 -20.31 10.60
C GLY A 63 3.90 -20.80 9.18
N LEU A 64 2.68 -20.60 8.65
CA LEU A 64 2.34 -20.79 7.25
C LEU A 64 1.94 -19.43 6.67
N SER A 65 2.36 -19.13 5.47
CA SER A 65 2.00 -17.87 4.80
C SER A 65 1.64 -18.11 3.34
N SER A 66 0.54 -17.51 2.92
CA SER A 66 0.07 -17.49 1.54
C SER A 66 0.19 -16.06 1.02
N ILE A 67 0.99 -15.86 -0.02
CA ILE A 67 1.27 -14.55 -0.61
C ILE A 67 0.77 -14.53 -2.04
N ARG A 68 -0.12 -13.60 -2.36
CA ARG A 68 -0.79 -13.53 -3.65
C ARG A 68 -0.65 -12.18 -4.32
N SER A 69 -0.54 -12.18 -5.65
CA SER A 69 -0.69 -10.98 -6.46
C SER A 69 -2.14 -10.85 -6.88
N GLU A 70 -2.74 -9.71 -6.58
CA GLU A 70 -4.15 -9.40 -6.81
C GLU A 70 -4.31 -8.06 -7.55
N ASP A 71 -5.54 -7.69 -7.90
CA ASP A 71 -5.89 -6.41 -8.54
C ASP A 71 -5.01 -6.06 -9.74
N ALA A 72 -4.96 -6.97 -10.72
CA ALA A 72 -4.14 -6.84 -11.92
C ALA A 72 -2.63 -6.62 -11.60
N GLY A 73 -2.15 -7.22 -10.53
CA GLY A 73 -0.76 -7.15 -10.10
C GLY A 73 -0.37 -5.88 -9.35
N CYS A 74 -1.34 -5.05 -8.98
CA CYS A 74 -1.10 -3.82 -8.21
C CYS A 74 -0.92 -4.06 -6.72
N VAL A 75 -1.53 -5.14 -6.22
CA VAL A 75 -1.57 -5.45 -4.79
C VAL A 75 -0.94 -6.82 -4.53
N ILE A 76 -0.13 -6.91 -3.49
CA ILE A 76 0.32 -8.18 -2.94
C ILE A 76 -0.34 -8.34 -1.58
N THR A 77 -1.08 -9.45 -1.40
CA THR A 77 -1.71 -9.79 -0.13
C THR A 77 -0.96 -10.91 0.55
N GLU A 78 -0.94 -10.89 1.89
CA GLU A 78 -0.47 -11.99 2.71
C GLU A 78 -1.58 -12.50 3.61
N HIS A 79 -1.57 -13.80 3.87
CA HIS A 79 -2.31 -14.42 4.95
C HIS A 79 -1.36 -15.29 5.78
N TRP A 80 -1.00 -14.79 6.95
CA TRP A 80 -0.16 -15.46 7.93
C TRP A 80 -0.98 -16.26 8.93
N ARG A 81 -0.48 -17.45 9.30
CA ARG A 81 -1.01 -18.29 10.38
C ARG A 81 0.14 -18.85 11.20
N SER A 82 0.25 -18.46 12.46
CA SER A 82 1.24 -19.00 13.38
C SER A 82 1.02 -20.50 13.61
N GLN A 83 2.11 -21.24 13.73
CA GLN A 83 2.13 -22.66 14.09
C GLN A 83 2.76 -22.87 15.46
N ARG A 84 2.98 -21.78 16.22
CA ARG A 84 3.59 -21.82 17.56
C ARG A 84 2.81 -20.95 18.55
N GLY A 85 2.81 -21.38 19.80
CA GLY A 85 2.21 -20.61 20.89
C GLY A 85 0.68 -20.50 20.80
N ARG A 86 0.16 -19.33 21.10
CA ARG A 86 -1.27 -19.03 20.96
C ARG A 86 -1.65 -18.94 19.48
N PRO A 87 -2.88 -19.30 19.11
CA PRO A 87 -3.39 -19.03 17.78
C PRO A 87 -3.23 -17.54 17.44
N TYR A 88 -2.48 -17.26 16.37
CA TYR A 88 -2.23 -15.91 15.90
C TYR A 88 -2.29 -15.91 14.37
N THR A 89 -3.07 -15.03 13.81
CA THR A 89 -3.22 -14.86 12.38
C THR A 89 -3.14 -13.38 12.02
N GLY A 90 -2.68 -13.09 10.82
CA GLY A 90 -2.66 -11.72 10.32
C GLY A 90 -2.77 -11.67 8.81
N ARG A 91 -3.07 -10.49 8.32
CA ARG A 91 -3.12 -10.20 6.89
C ARG A 91 -2.35 -8.93 6.61
N SER A 92 -1.66 -8.91 5.48
CA SER A 92 -1.13 -7.67 4.95
C SER A 92 -1.65 -7.38 3.55
N LEU A 93 -1.71 -6.09 3.25
CA LEU A 93 -1.90 -5.55 1.93
C LEU A 93 -0.66 -4.73 1.60
N ASN A 94 0.01 -5.05 0.51
CA ASN A 94 1.25 -4.41 0.07
C ASN A 94 1.02 -3.78 -1.29
N ILE A 95 1.39 -2.52 -1.44
CA ILE A 95 1.17 -1.75 -2.67
C ILE A 95 2.32 -0.77 -2.91
N LEU A 96 2.66 -0.54 -4.16
CA LEU A 96 3.50 0.60 -4.54
C LEU A 96 2.59 1.83 -4.71
N ASP A 97 2.67 2.78 -3.79
CA ASP A 97 1.98 4.06 -3.93
C ASP A 97 2.59 4.86 -5.09
N ARG A 98 1.79 5.09 -6.12
CA ARG A 98 2.23 5.81 -7.33
C ARG A 98 2.54 7.29 -7.09
N ASN A 99 1.97 7.88 -6.05
CA ASN A 99 2.17 9.30 -5.75
C ASN A 99 3.53 9.54 -5.09
N THR A 100 3.97 8.60 -4.26
CA THR A 100 5.22 8.68 -3.50
C THR A 100 6.34 7.84 -4.10
N GLY A 101 6.01 6.82 -4.91
CA GLY A 101 6.95 5.84 -5.43
C GLY A 101 7.48 4.89 -4.34
N ARG A 102 6.82 4.82 -3.20
CA ARG A 102 7.22 3.98 -2.07
C ARG A 102 6.30 2.77 -1.94
N TRP A 103 6.85 1.66 -1.49
CA TRP A 103 6.07 0.51 -1.07
C TRP A 103 5.47 0.76 0.31
N GLU A 104 4.20 0.40 0.46
CA GLU A 104 3.46 0.48 1.71
C GLU A 104 2.88 -0.89 2.06
N GLN A 105 2.94 -1.26 3.34
CA GLN A 105 2.31 -2.45 3.86
C GLN A 105 1.38 -2.07 5.01
N PHE A 106 0.12 -2.48 4.90
CA PHE A 106 -0.86 -2.41 5.97
C PHE A 106 -1.01 -3.81 6.55
N TRP A 107 -0.53 -3.98 7.77
CA TRP A 107 -0.68 -5.22 8.54
C TRP A 107 -1.83 -5.10 9.52
N ALA A 108 -2.68 -6.13 9.61
CA ALA A 108 -3.72 -6.26 10.62
C ALA A 108 -3.76 -7.69 11.12
N ASP A 109 -3.95 -7.88 12.42
CA ASP A 109 -3.87 -9.20 13.04
C ASP A 109 -5.01 -9.54 14.01
N SER A 110 -5.01 -10.78 14.48
CA SER A 110 -6.05 -11.32 15.36
C SER A 110 -6.01 -10.78 16.80
N THR A 111 -5.04 -9.94 17.15
CA THR A 111 -5.03 -9.20 18.42
C THR A 111 -5.78 -7.87 18.32
N GLY A 112 -6.11 -7.45 17.09
CA GLY A 112 -6.76 -6.17 16.78
C GLY A 112 -5.76 -5.05 16.54
N GLU A 113 -4.48 -5.37 16.40
CA GLU A 113 -3.45 -4.39 16.08
C GLU A 113 -3.36 -4.15 14.56
N ILE A 114 -3.01 -2.91 14.22
CA ILE A 114 -2.76 -2.46 12.84
C ILE A 114 -1.42 -1.75 12.83
N THR A 115 -0.54 -2.15 11.91
CA THR A 115 0.74 -1.49 11.69
C THR A 115 0.86 -1.06 10.22
N HIS A 116 1.29 0.18 10.00
CA HIS A 116 1.54 0.73 8.67
C HIS A 116 3.04 0.89 8.45
N PHE A 117 3.58 0.12 7.52
CA PHE A 117 4.98 0.15 7.13
C PHE A 117 5.15 0.87 5.79
N VAL A 118 6.24 1.63 5.64
CA VAL A 118 6.59 2.33 4.41
C VAL A 118 8.07 2.10 4.09
N GLY A 119 8.39 1.88 2.81
CA GLY A 119 9.78 1.65 2.42
C GLY A 119 9.96 1.40 0.93
N GLY A 120 10.79 0.39 0.62
CA GLY A 120 11.06 0.02 -0.76
C GLY A 120 12.24 -0.93 -0.92
N PRO A 121 12.58 -1.28 -2.17
CA PRO A 121 13.73 -2.12 -2.44
C PRO A 121 15.04 -1.40 -2.08
N LEU A 122 15.95 -2.11 -1.40
CA LEU A 122 17.33 -1.66 -1.17
C LEU A 122 18.25 -2.11 -2.31
N SER A 123 17.94 -3.25 -2.90
CA SER A 123 18.60 -3.83 -4.06
C SER A 123 17.66 -4.88 -4.68
N GLU A 124 18.05 -5.49 -5.79
CA GLU A 124 17.30 -6.61 -6.34
C GLU A 124 17.16 -7.74 -5.31
N GLY A 125 15.94 -8.19 -5.08
CA GLY A 125 15.63 -9.26 -4.13
C GLY A 125 15.72 -8.85 -2.65
N VAL A 126 15.86 -7.55 -2.33
CA VAL A 126 15.84 -7.06 -0.94
C VAL A 126 14.82 -5.93 -0.79
N MET A 127 13.79 -6.17 0.02
CA MET A 127 12.76 -5.18 0.36
C MET A 127 12.89 -4.82 1.84
N ARG A 128 12.88 -3.52 2.17
CA ARG A 128 12.81 -3.05 3.57
C ARG A 128 11.65 -2.11 3.75
N LEU A 129 10.87 -2.38 4.80
CA LEU A 129 9.71 -1.57 5.19
C LEU A 129 9.86 -1.20 6.67
N THR A 130 9.52 0.03 7.02
CA THR A 130 9.65 0.57 8.39
C THR A 130 8.32 1.23 8.80
N ALA A 131 7.85 0.93 10.01
CA ALA A 131 6.79 1.66 10.70
C ALA A 131 7.44 2.54 11.76
N GLU A 132 7.36 3.85 11.58
CA GLU A 132 7.90 4.84 12.50
C GLU A 132 6.84 5.25 13.52
N ASN A 133 7.23 5.39 14.79
CA ASN A 133 6.35 5.80 15.87
C ASN A 133 5.08 4.91 16.01
N ASP A 134 5.25 3.62 15.78
CA ASP A 134 4.19 2.63 15.94
C ASP A 134 3.76 2.53 17.41
N ARG A 135 2.47 2.25 17.63
CA ARG A 135 1.90 2.12 18.97
C ARG A 135 1.44 0.70 19.19
N GLU A 136 2.12 0.01 20.08
CA GLU A 136 1.77 -1.36 20.45
C GLU A 136 0.87 -1.38 21.69
N ALA A 137 -0.08 -2.29 21.74
CA ALA A 137 -0.96 -2.47 22.89
C ALA A 137 -0.16 -2.74 24.16
N GLY A 138 -0.44 -1.93 25.21
CA GLY A 138 0.26 -2.04 26.49
C GLY A 138 1.62 -1.35 26.56
N ASN A 139 2.10 -0.74 25.46
CA ASN A 139 3.31 0.07 25.46
C ASN A 139 2.94 1.55 25.36
N PRO A 140 3.20 2.38 26.42
CA PRO A 140 2.89 3.80 26.38
C PRO A 140 3.81 4.61 25.45
N ASN A 141 4.98 4.07 25.12
CA ASN A 141 5.96 4.74 24.27
C ASN A 141 5.89 4.20 22.84
N PRO A 142 5.89 5.07 21.81
CA PRO A 142 5.95 4.60 20.44
C PRO A 142 7.29 3.92 20.17
N VAL A 143 7.25 2.92 19.32
CA VAL A 143 8.43 2.17 18.86
C VAL A 143 8.55 2.31 17.34
N TRP A 144 9.73 2.01 16.83
CA TRP A 144 9.92 1.83 15.40
C TRP A 144 10.08 0.35 15.10
N ASN A 145 9.32 -0.14 14.15
CA ASN A 145 9.39 -1.51 13.66
C ASN A 145 9.92 -1.51 12.24
N ARG A 146 10.80 -2.42 11.89
CA ARG A 146 11.22 -2.62 10.49
C ARG A 146 11.29 -4.09 10.13
N MET A 147 10.99 -4.37 8.88
CA MET A 147 11.13 -5.70 8.29
C MET A 147 12.05 -5.62 7.08
N THR A 148 12.97 -6.56 6.98
CA THR A 148 13.80 -6.74 5.78
C THR A 148 13.54 -8.13 5.21
N PHE A 149 13.07 -8.17 3.97
CA PHE A 149 12.88 -9.39 3.19
C PHE A 149 14.07 -9.54 2.25
N THR A 150 14.66 -10.72 2.23
CA THR A 150 15.83 -11.02 1.37
C THR A 150 15.58 -12.34 0.64
N ARG A 151 15.63 -12.29 -0.69
CA ARG A 151 15.61 -13.50 -1.52
C ARG A 151 16.99 -14.18 -1.43
N ASN A 152 17.03 -15.42 -0.97
CA ASN A 152 18.23 -16.23 -0.93
C ASN A 152 18.49 -16.92 -2.26
N ALA A 153 19.73 -17.38 -2.49
CA ALA A 153 20.13 -18.07 -3.71
C ALA A 153 19.38 -19.39 -3.96
N ASP A 154 18.93 -20.06 -2.90
CA ASP A 154 18.13 -21.29 -2.95
C ASP A 154 16.63 -21.06 -3.23
N GLY A 155 16.22 -19.81 -3.45
CA GLY A 155 14.83 -19.42 -3.67
C GLY A 155 14.00 -19.29 -2.39
N SER A 156 14.55 -19.53 -1.22
CA SER A 156 13.92 -19.17 0.05
C SER A 156 13.92 -17.65 0.26
N VAL A 157 13.08 -17.17 1.18
CA VAL A 157 13.05 -15.75 1.55
C VAL A 157 13.27 -15.63 3.05
N ARG A 158 14.23 -14.81 3.47
CA ARG A 158 14.38 -14.43 4.87
C ARG A 158 13.56 -13.19 5.16
N GLN A 159 12.77 -13.20 6.23
CA GLN A 159 12.12 -12.03 6.81
C GLN A 159 12.71 -11.78 8.18
N HIS A 160 13.43 -10.68 8.32
CA HIS A 160 14.03 -10.24 9.56
C HIS A 160 13.29 -9.04 10.11
N GLY A 161 12.64 -9.23 11.25
CA GLY A 161 11.90 -8.19 11.96
C GLY A 161 12.69 -7.65 13.14
N GLU A 162 12.78 -6.33 13.23
CA GLU A 162 13.55 -5.63 14.25
C GLU A 162 12.72 -4.48 14.84
N GLN A 163 12.99 -4.13 16.08
CA GLN A 163 12.35 -3.03 16.78
C GLN A 163 13.41 -2.08 17.37
N SER A 164 13.07 -0.80 17.42
CA SER A 164 13.84 0.26 18.05
C SER A 164 12.96 1.05 19.02
N SER A 165 13.48 1.33 20.19
CA SER A 165 12.86 2.23 21.17
C SER A 165 13.53 3.62 21.25
N ASP A 166 14.49 3.88 20.36
CA ASP A 166 15.31 5.09 20.30
C ASP A 166 15.28 5.77 18.92
N ALA A 167 14.11 5.72 18.26
CA ALA A 167 13.85 6.32 16.94
C ALA A 167 14.83 5.83 15.85
N GLY A 168 15.17 4.54 15.89
CA GLY A 168 15.99 3.91 14.86
C GLY A 168 17.50 4.01 15.08
N ALA A 169 17.96 4.54 16.21
CA ALA A 169 19.38 4.62 16.53
C ALA A 169 19.98 3.22 16.82
N THR A 170 19.24 2.38 17.55
CA THR A 170 19.59 0.97 17.77
C THR A 170 18.42 0.04 17.45
N TRP A 171 18.72 -1.21 17.10
CA TRP A 171 17.72 -2.19 16.66
C TRP A 171 17.91 -3.53 17.36
N THR A 172 16.81 -4.12 17.80
CA THR A 172 16.77 -5.44 18.42
C THR A 172 15.91 -6.37 17.60
N THR A 173 16.42 -7.56 17.28
CA THR A 173 15.67 -8.59 16.57
C THR A 173 14.46 -9.03 17.38
N GLN A 174 13.27 -8.95 16.77
CA GLN A 174 12.01 -9.46 17.33
C GLN A 174 11.70 -10.85 16.79
N TYR A 175 11.95 -11.05 15.51
CA TYR A 175 11.81 -12.34 14.85
C TYR A 175 12.74 -12.43 13.64
N ASP A 176 13.07 -13.65 13.27
CA ASP A 176 13.90 -13.97 12.11
C ASP A 176 13.41 -15.28 11.51
N PHE A 177 12.79 -15.20 10.34
CA PHE A 177 12.16 -16.33 9.68
C PHE A 177 12.77 -16.60 8.31
N THR A 178 12.92 -17.89 7.99
CA THR A 178 13.23 -18.34 6.64
C THR A 178 12.01 -19.04 6.05
N TYR A 179 11.46 -18.43 5.02
CA TYR A 179 10.33 -18.92 4.23
C TYR A 179 10.84 -19.92 3.19
N ARG A 180 10.46 -21.17 3.32
CA ARG A 180 10.72 -22.22 2.33
C ARG A 180 9.43 -22.55 1.61
N ARG A 181 9.49 -22.82 0.28
CA ARG A 181 8.31 -23.18 -0.49
C ARG A 181 7.58 -24.35 0.15
N ALA A 182 6.25 -24.24 0.28
CA ALA A 182 5.45 -25.40 0.65
C ALA A 182 5.56 -26.45 -0.46
N ALA A 183 5.78 -27.72 -0.11
CA ALA A 183 5.67 -28.79 -1.10
C ALA A 183 4.21 -28.86 -1.56
N ASN A 184 4.01 -29.04 -2.87
CA ASN A 184 2.70 -29.31 -3.46
C ASN A 184 2.17 -30.64 -3.00
#